data_233f977c270712e10abe5c3bba6adc11
#
_entry.id   233f977c270712e10abe5c3bba6adc11
#
_cell.length_a   1.000
_cell.length_b   1.000
_cell.length_c   1.000
_cell.angle_alpha   90.00
_cell.angle_beta   90.00
_cell.angle_gamma   90.00
#
_symmetry.space_group_name_H-M   'P 1'
#
loop_
_entity.id
_entity.type
_entity.pdbx_description
1 polymer ?
#
loop_
_entity_poly.entity_id
_entity_poly.type
_entity_poly.pdbx_seq_one_letter_code
_entity_poly.pdbx_strand_id
1 'polypeptide(L)'
;MIQQTPPLLGFCAYSGTGKTTLLTKLIPVLGDIGLKIGLVKHAHHLFDIDQPGKDSYELRKAGACEMLVASTKRWALVHESPERSKKHSLNELLPHLSLEKLDLVLVEGFKHEPLAKIELHRPSLGKQFLFPKVRGVVALATDAVSYTHLRAHETSLHLVCRL
;
A
#
# COMPACT_ATOMS: atom_id res chain seq x y z
N MET A 1 -27.86 9.38 -0.78
CA MET A 1 -26.51 9.99 -0.91
C MET A 1 -25.62 8.92 -1.52
N ILE A 2 -25.03 9.19 -2.68
CA ILE A 2 -24.05 8.26 -3.30
C ILE A 2 -22.81 8.32 -2.42
N GLN A 3 -22.51 7.24 -1.73
CA GLN A 3 -21.31 7.11 -0.91
C GLN A 3 -20.11 7.09 -1.86
N GLN A 4 -19.42 8.20 -1.95
CA GLN A 4 -18.28 8.35 -2.86
C GLN A 4 -17.09 7.61 -2.22
N THR A 5 -16.72 6.47 -2.80
CA THR A 5 -15.51 5.75 -2.38
C THR A 5 -14.28 6.62 -2.72
N PRO A 6 -13.34 6.80 -1.78
CA PRO A 6 -12.14 7.58 -2.05
C PRO A 6 -11.32 6.94 -3.16
N PRO A 7 -10.60 7.72 -3.99
CA PRO A 7 -9.70 7.19 -4.99
C PRO A 7 -8.61 6.33 -4.35
N LEU A 8 -8.16 5.31 -5.11
CA LEU A 8 -7.07 4.41 -4.72
C LEU A 8 -5.83 4.73 -5.53
N LEU A 9 -4.66 4.84 -4.89
CA LEU A 9 -3.38 5.02 -5.55
C LEU A 9 -2.37 3.99 -5.06
N GLY A 10 -1.94 3.11 -5.96
CA GLY A 10 -0.97 2.07 -5.67
C GLY A 10 0.48 2.54 -5.78
N PHE A 11 1.35 1.87 -5.03
CA PHE A 11 2.79 2.01 -5.15
C PHE A 11 3.42 0.64 -5.38
N CYS A 12 4.11 0.49 -6.50
CA CYS A 12 4.81 -0.75 -6.83
C CYS A 12 6.32 -0.49 -7.00
N ALA A 13 7.12 -1.42 -6.54
CA ALA A 13 8.58 -1.39 -6.68
C ALA A 13 9.18 -2.72 -6.26
N TYR A 14 10.43 -2.95 -6.61
CA TYR A 14 11.24 -4.01 -6.00
C TYR A 14 11.56 -3.70 -4.53
N SER A 15 11.93 -4.74 -3.78
CA SER A 15 12.42 -4.55 -2.41
C SER A 15 13.67 -3.65 -2.42
N GLY A 16 13.83 -2.82 -1.38
CA GLY A 16 14.97 -1.91 -1.26
C GLY A 16 14.90 -0.62 -2.12
N THR A 17 13.87 -0.43 -2.96
CA THR A 17 13.74 0.76 -3.81
C THR A 17 13.45 2.05 -3.02
N GLY A 18 12.94 1.94 -1.78
CA GLY A 18 12.63 3.11 -0.94
C GLY A 18 11.14 3.46 -0.88
N LYS A 19 10.23 2.51 -1.18
CA LYS A 19 8.77 2.75 -1.06
C LYS A 19 8.38 3.32 0.30
N THR A 20 8.79 2.66 1.37
CA THR A 20 8.47 3.11 2.74
C THR A 20 9.03 4.50 3.00
N THR A 21 10.27 4.77 2.58
CA THR A 21 10.90 6.10 2.71
C THR A 21 10.11 7.19 1.98
N LEU A 22 9.62 6.90 0.78
CA LEU A 22 8.77 7.85 0.05
C LEU A 22 7.45 8.07 0.79
N LEU A 23 6.75 7.00 1.15
CA LEU A 23 5.43 7.10 1.77
C LEU A 23 5.48 7.80 3.13
N THR A 24 6.53 7.58 3.94
CA THR A 24 6.71 8.28 5.23
C THR A 24 6.94 9.78 5.08
N LYS A 25 7.40 10.24 3.92
CA LYS A 25 7.52 11.68 3.59
C LYS A 25 6.27 12.22 2.92
N LEU A 26 5.63 11.43 2.06
CA LEU A 26 4.46 11.85 1.28
C LEU A 26 3.22 12.01 2.17
N ILE A 27 2.97 11.08 3.09
CA ILE A 27 1.77 11.08 3.93
C ILE A 27 1.63 12.37 4.74
N PRO A 28 2.67 12.88 5.43
CA PRO A 28 2.60 14.17 6.11
C PRO A 28 2.27 15.34 5.17
N VAL A 29 2.91 15.41 4.00
CA VAL A 29 2.66 16.46 3.02
C VAL A 29 1.21 16.47 2.54
N LEU A 30 0.62 15.29 2.30
CA LEU A 30 -0.79 15.18 1.95
C LEU A 30 -1.70 15.57 3.13
N GLY A 31 -1.30 15.24 4.36
CA GLY A 31 -2.00 15.66 5.58
C GLY A 31 -1.97 17.17 5.79
N ASP A 32 -0.84 17.83 5.52
CA ASP A 32 -0.66 19.28 5.66
C ASP A 32 -1.58 20.08 4.70
N ILE A 33 -1.93 19.51 3.55
CA ILE A 33 -2.93 20.09 2.63
C ILE A 33 -4.37 19.66 2.96
N GLY A 34 -4.58 19.02 4.11
CA GLY A 34 -5.91 18.69 4.65
C GLY A 34 -6.48 17.35 4.22
N LEU A 35 -5.75 16.51 3.48
CA LEU A 35 -6.23 15.20 3.04
C LEU A 35 -6.16 14.15 4.16
N LYS A 36 -7.23 13.42 4.35
CA LYS A 36 -7.31 12.26 5.24
C LYS A 36 -6.94 11.00 4.47
N ILE A 37 -5.80 10.42 4.83
CA ILE A 37 -5.19 9.32 4.09
C ILE A 37 -5.45 7.99 4.80
N GLY A 38 -6.02 7.03 4.06
CA GLY A 38 -5.98 5.62 4.41
C GLY A 38 -4.75 4.93 3.81
N LEU A 39 -4.29 3.85 4.41
CA LEU A 39 -3.19 3.04 3.86
C LEU A 39 -3.52 1.56 3.98
N VAL A 40 -3.40 0.83 2.88
CA VAL A 40 -3.43 -0.63 2.84
C VAL A 40 -2.06 -1.13 2.41
N LYS A 41 -1.46 -2.01 3.22
CA LYS A 41 -0.16 -2.59 2.95
C LYS A 41 -0.25 -4.11 2.87
N HIS A 42 0.25 -4.69 1.78
CA HIS A 42 0.44 -6.13 1.66
C HIS A 42 1.77 -6.55 2.29
N ALA A 43 1.72 -7.31 3.36
CA ALA A 43 2.91 -7.91 3.95
C ALA A 43 3.28 -9.19 3.19
N HIS A 44 4.56 -9.35 2.83
CA HIS A 44 5.06 -10.53 2.13
C HIS A 44 5.44 -11.67 3.08
N HIS A 45 5.58 -11.38 4.36
CA HIS A 45 5.93 -12.33 5.41
C HIS A 45 4.85 -12.33 6.48
N LEU A 46 4.82 -13.38 7.26
CA LEU A 46 4.00 -13.40 8.47
C LEU A 46 4.36 -12.18 9.32
N PHE A 47 3.37 -11.42 9.69
CA PHE A 47 3.52 -10.28 10.58
C PHE A 47 2.64 -10.50 11.80
N ASP A 48 3.10 -10.07 12.94
CA ASP A 48 2.31 -10.04 14.15
C ASP A 48 2.18 -8.58 14.61
N ILE A 49 0.96 -8.17 14.94
CA ILE A 49 0.69 -6.81 15.46
C ILE A 49 0.93 -6.78 16.95
N ASP A 50 0.90 -7.96 17.58
CA ASP A 50 0.91 -8.17 19.00
C ASP A 50 2.20 -8.86 19.45
N GLN A 51 2.53 -8.72 20.74
CA GLN A 51 3.74 -9.30 21.32
C GLN A 51 3.40 -10.54 22.15
N PRO A 52 4.15 -11.65 22.00
CA PRO A 52 4.02 -12.81 22.88
C PRO A 52 4.03 -12.41 24.37
N GLY A 53 3.15 -13.01 25.15
CA GLY A 53 3.02 -12.74 26.59
C GLY A 53 2.12 -11.54 26.94
N LYS A 54 1.46 -10.92 25.96
CA LYS A 54 0.37 -9.96 26.20
C LYS A 54 -0.97 -10.68 26.16
N ASP A 55 -1.91 -10.21 26.97
CA ASP A 55 -3.26 -10.80 27.06
C ASP A 55 -3.93 -10.90 25.69
N SER A 56 -3.80 -9.86 24.88
CA SER A 56 -4.32 -9.83 23.52
C SER A 56 -3.72 -10.94 22.64
N TYR A 57 -2.42 -11.16 22.74
CA TYR A 57 -1.75 -12.26 22.01
C TYR A 57 -2.26 -13.63 22.47
N GLU A 58 -2.34 -13.85 23.79
CA GLU A 58 -2.77 -15.14 24.37
C GLU A 58 -4.23 -15.44 24.03
N LEU A 59 -5.13 -14.45 24.11
CA LEU A 59 -6.55 -14.61 23.75
C LEU A 59 -6.72 -14.96 22.27
N ARG A 60 -5.96 -14.34 21.39
CA ARG A 60 -5.97 -14.64 19.96
C ARG A 60 -5.43 -16.07 19.70
N LYS A 61 -4.34 -16.45 20.35
CA LYS A 61 -3.78 -17.81 20.23
C LYS A 61 -4.69 -18.88 20.83
N ALA A 62 -5.55 -18.52 21.78
CA ALA A 62 -6.56 -19.40 22.31
C ALA A 62 -7.73 -19.70 21.33
N GLY A 63 -7.77 -19.01 20.18
CA GLY A 63 -8.70 -19.31 19.09
C GLY A 63 -9.71 -18.21 18.77
N ALA A 64 -9.53 -16.99 19.23
CA ALA A 64 -10.37 -15.87 18.81
C ALA A 64 -10.12 -15.57 17.32
N CYS A 65 -11.18 -15.71 16.50
CA CYS A 65 -11.11 -15.43 15.06
C CYS A 65 -10.95 -13.93 14.76
N GLU A 66 -11.56 -13.09 15.60
CA GLU A 66 -11.44 -11.63 15.51
C GLU A 66 -11.21 -11.05 16.90
N MET A 67 -10.37 -10.06 16.98
CA MET A 67 -10.08 -9.35 18.20
C MET A 67 -9.96 -7.85 17.97
N LEU A 68 -10.74 -7.06 18.71
CA LEU A 68 -10.66 -5.61 18.73
C LEU A 68 -9.93 -5.15 20.00
N VAL A 69 -8.76 -4.57 19.83
CA VAL A 69 -7.99 -3.94 20.93
C VAL A 69 -8.17 -2.45 20.86
N ALA A 70 -8.61 -1.82 21.94
CA ALA A 70 -8.88 -0.40 21.99
C ALA A 70 -8.21 0.30 23.17
N SER A 71 -7.78 1.54 22.90
CA SER A 71 -7.28 2.48 23.90
C SER A 71 -7.87 3.88 23.63
N THR A 72 -7.57 4.84 24.51
CA THR A 72 -8.03 6.23 24.31
C THR A 72 -7.52 6.90 23.03
N LYS A 73 -6.40 6.43 22.48
CA LYS A 73 -5.74 7.04 21.30
C LYS A 73 -5.88 6.25 20.01
N ARG A 74 -6.14 4.96 20.10
CA ARG A 74 -6.17 4.07 18.93
C ARG A 74 -6.91 2.77 19.22
N TRP A 75 -7.39 2.16 18.17
CA TRP A 75 -7.86 0.78 18.20
C TRP A 75 -7.31 0.01 17.00
N ALA A 76 -7.27 -1.29 17.11
CA ALA A 76 -6.87 -2.19 16.04
C ALA A 76 -7.78 -3.42 16.01
N LEU A 77 -8.25 -3.78 14.82
CA LEU A 77 -8.95 -5.04 14.57
C LEU A 77 -7.93 -6.03 14.00
N VAL A 78 -7.82 -7.18 14.63
CA VAL A 78 -7.03 -8.31 14.15
C VAL A 78 -8.00 -9.40 13.73
N HIS A 79 -7.91 -9.83 12.48
CA HIS A 79 -8.66 -10.94 11.93
C HIS A 79 -7.70 -12.10 11.62
N GLU A 80 -7.94 -13.25 12.22
CA GLU A 80 -7.18 -14.47 11.96
C GLU A 80 -7.83 -15.25 10.83
N SER A 81 -7.08 -15.49 9.76
CA SER A 81 -7.56 -16.32 8.66
C SER A 81 -7.20 -17.78 8.91
N PRO A 82 -8.19 -18.67 9.04
CA PRO A 82 -7.94 -20.09 9.27
C PRO A 82 -7.23 -20.76 8.08
N GLU A 83 -7.45 -20.25 6.88
CA GLU A 83 -6.83 -20.74 5.65
C GLU A 83 -5.49 -20.07 5.41
N ARG A 84 -4.40 -20.74 5.79
CA ARG A 84 -3.01 -20.24 5.63
C ARG A 84 -2.58 -19.96 4.18
N SER A 85 -3.36 -20.39 3.18
CA SER A 85 -3.02 -20.27 1.75
C SER A 85 -3.80 -19.21 1.01
N LYS A 86 -4.88 -18.68 1.56
CA LYS A 86 -5.71 -17.67 0.89
C LYS A 86 -5.07 -16.29 1.01
N LYS A 87 -4.71 -15.72 -0.14
CA LYS A 87 -4.31 -14.31 -0.21
C LYS A 87 -5.56 -13.44 -0.19
N HIS A 88 -5.63 -12.50 0.73
CA HIS A 88 -6.68 -11.50 0.74
C HIS A 88 -6.56 -10.57 -0.48
N SER A 89 -7.67 -10.40 -1.19
CA SER A 89 -7.76 -9.39 -2.24
C SER A 89 -7.91 -7.99 -1.63
N LEU A 90 -7.54 -6.96 -2.40
CA LEU A 90 -7.74 -5.59 -1.96
C LEU A 90 -9.21 -5.27 -1.67
N ASN A 91 -10.13 -5.80 -2.50
CA ASN A 91 -11.57 -5.60 -2.34
C ASN A 91 -12.13 -6.22 -1.04
N GLU A 92 -11.55 -7.31 -0.54
CA GLU A 92 -11.93 -7.89 0.75
C GLU A 92 -11.44 -7.03 1.93
N LEU A 93 -10.33 -6.31 1.77
CA LEU A 93 -9.72 -5.53 2.84
C LEU A 93 -10.26 -4.09 2.95
N LEU A 94 -10.61 -3.47 1.83
CA LEU A 94 -11.08 -2.08 1.80
C LEU A 94 -12.26 -1.79 2.72
N PRO A 95 -13.29 -2.66 2.86
CA PRO A 95 -14.42 -2.42 3.76
C PRO A 95 -14.04 -2.32 5.25
N HIS A 96 -12.85 -2.76 5.65
CA HIS A 96 -12.38 -2.61 7.04
C HIS A 96 -11.81 -1.20 7.33
N LEU A 97 -11.70 -0.33 6.32
CA LEU A 97 -11.41 1.08 6.48
C LEU A 97 -12.71 1.90 6.52
N SER A 98 -12.73 2.97 7.30
CA SER A 98 -13.83 3.95 7.29
C SER A 98 -13.74 4.83 6.03
N LEU A 99 -14.02 4.24 4.86
CA LEU A 99 -13.81 4.88 3.55
C LEU A 99 -14.51 6.23 3.43
N GLU A 100 -15.67 6.38 4.06
CA GLU A 100 -16.46 7.62 4.07
C GLU A 100 -15.78 8.81 4.79
N LYS A 101 -14.72 8.53 5.54
CA LYS A 101 -13.93 9.53 6.28
C LYS A 101 -12.58 9.83 5.62
N LEU A 102 -12.29 9.17 4.51
CA LEU A 102 -10.99 9.26 3.82
C LEU A 102 -11.14 10.00 2.49
N ASP A 103 -10.14 10.78 2.15
CA ASP A 103 -10.06 11.50 0.88
C ASP A 103 -9.24 10.72 -0.16
N LEU A 104 -8.33 9.86 0.29
CA LEU A 104 -7.46 9.03 -0.56
C LEU A 104 -7.04 7.77 0.20
N VAL A 105 -6.97 6.64 -0.51
CA VAL A 105 -6.35 5.42 0.01
C VAL A 105 -5.08 5.10 -0.78
N LEU A 106 -3.95 5.08 -0.09
CA LEU A 106 -2.68 4.60 -0.63
C LEU A 106 -2.59 3.09 -0.47
N VAL A 107 -2.09 2.42 -1.49
CA VAL A 107 -1.99 0.95 -1.53
C VAL A 107 -0.55 0.55 -1.78
N GLU A 108 0.10 -0.04 -0.78
CA GLU A 108 1.45 -0.60 -0.91
C GLU A 108 1.41 -2.11 -1.15
N GLY A 109 2.06 -2.56 -2.18
CA GLY A 109 1.98 -3.95 -2.63
C GLY A 109 0.87 -4.13 -3.65
N PHE A 110 0.09 -5.21 -3.58
CA PHE A 110 -1.07 -5.45 -4.48
C PHE A 110 -0.80 -5.14 -5.96
N LYS A 111 0.41 -5.43 -6.44
CA LYS A 111 0.88 -5.01 -7.78
C LYS A 111 0.04 -5.55 -8.94
N HIS A 112 -0.73 -6.62 -8.71
CA HIS A 112 -1.57 -7.26 -9.72
C HIS A 112 -3.03 -6.75 -9.72
N GLU A 113 -3.42 -5.97 -8.70
CA GLU A 113 -4.76 -5.38 -8.63
C GLU A 113 -4.94 -4.28 -9.71
N PRO A 114 -6.14 -4.15 -10.30
CA PRO A 114 -6.40 -3.22 -11.40
C PRO A 114 -6.66 -1.79 -10.89
N LEU A 115 -5.64 -1.12 -10.34
CA LEU A 115 -5.71 0.28 -9.91
C LEU A 115 -4.57 1.09 -10.50
N ALA A 116 -4.72 2.43 -10.49
CA ALA A 116 -3.65 3.35 -10.86
C ALA A 116 -2.47 3.21 -9.90
N LYS A 117 -1.24 3.14 -10.42
CA LYS A 117 -0.03 2.92 -9.64
C LYS A 117 1.08 3.88 -10.04
N ILE A 118 1.88 4.24 -9.04
CA ILE A 118 3.20 4.84 -9.24
C ILE A 118 4.24 3.74 -9.06
N GLU A 119 5.08 3.54 -10.06
CA GLU A 119 6.25 2.69 -9.92
C GLU A 119 7.40 3.50 -9.33
N LEU A 120 8.05 2.95 -8.29
CA LEU A 120 9.35 3.47 -7.86
C LEU A 120 10.45 2.62 -8.49
N HIS A 121 11.40 3.29 -9.11
CA HIS A 121 12.55 2.66 -9.73
C HIS A 121 13.84 3.31 -9.25
N ARG A 122 14.80 2.49 -8.89
CA ARG A 122 16.15 2.90 -8.49
C ARG A 122 17.18 2.20 -9.39
N PRO A 123 17.81 2.91 -10.31
CA PRO A 123 18.79 2.33 -11.25
C PRO A 123 19.93 1.60 -10.58
N SER A 124 20.41 2.10 -9.42
CA SER A 124 21.51 1.47 -8.67
C SER A 124 21.20 0.04 -8.20
N LEU A 125 19.93 -0.39 -8.19
CA LEU A 125 19.56 -1.77 -7.89
C LEU A 125 19.71 -2.72 -9.10
N GLY A 126 20.01 -2.22 -10.29
CA GLY A 126 20.15 -3.03 -11.51
C GLY A 126 18.90 -3.80 -11.92
N LYS A 127 17.71 -3.37 -11.47
CA LYS A 127 16.43 -4.03 -11.77
C LYS A 127 15.76 -3.40 -12.98
N GLN A 128 15.08 -4.23 -13.77
CA GLN A 128 14.25 -3.75 -14.87
C GLN A 128 13.01 -3.02 -14.36
N PHE A 129 12.40 -2.18 -15.20
CA PHE A 129 11.11 -1.58 -14.90
C PHE A 129 10.02 -2.63 -14.73
N LEU A 130 9.06 -2.33 -13.87
CA LEU A 130 7.88 -3.16 -13.65
C LEU A 130 6.75 -2.84 -14.64
N PHE A 131 6.64 -1.58 -15.09
CA PHE A 131 5.50 -1.10 -15.89
C PHE A 131 5.24 -1.93 -17.16
N PRO A 132 6.20 -2.58 -17.84
CA PRO A 132 5.89 -3.45 -18.97
C PRO A 132 5.12 -4.72 -18.58
N LYS A 133 5.21 -5.12 -17.29
CA LYS A 133 4.64 -6.37 -16.77
C LYS A 133 3.51 -6.14 -15.76
N VAL A 134 3.42 -4.95 -15.18
CA VAL A 134 2.44 -4.57 -14.15
C VAL A 134 1.46 -3.58 -14.74
N ARG A 135 0.21 -3.99 -14.87
CA ARG A 135 -0.85 -3.13 -15.41
C ARG A 135 -1.19 -2.00 -14.43
N GLY A 136 -1.64 -0.86 -14.99
CA GLY A 136 -2.10 0.29 -14.22
C GLY A 136 -0.99 1.20 -13.72
N VAL A 137 0.27 1.01 -14.12
CA VAL A 137 1.32 1.99 -13.82
C VAL A 137 1.10 3.23 -14.67
N VAL A 138 0.79 4.35 -14.02
CA VAL A 138 0.48 5.64 -14.66
C VAL A 138 1.61 6.66 -14.50
N ALA A 139 2.53 6.42 -13.55
CA ALA A 139 3.66 7.30 -13.31
C ALA A 139 4.89 6.52 -12.84
N LEU A 140 6.05 7.10 -13.05
CA LEU A 140 7.34 6.60 -12.61
C LEU A 140 8.00 7.63 -11.69
N ALA A 141 8.41 7.18 -10.50
CA ALA A 141 9.22 7.94 -9.56
C ALA A 141 10.62 7.33 -9.48
N THR A 142 11.67 8.11 -9.75
CA THR A 142 13.03 7.58 -9.80
C THR A 142 14.06 8.63 -9.40
N ASP A 143 15.21 8.17 -8.93
CA ASP A 143 16.39 8.98 -8.62
C ASP A 143 17.41 9.06 -9.78
N ALA A 144 17.05 8.57 -10.98
CA ALA A 144 17.89 8.67 -12.16
C ALA A 144 18.11 10.13 -12.61
N VAL A 145 19.34 10.46 -12.99
CA VAL A 145 19.75 11.82 -13.39
C VAL A 145 19.40 12.14 -14.85
N SER A 146 19.18 11.13 -15.70
CA SER A 146 18.93 11.30 -17.13
C SER A 146 17.89 10.26 -17.63
N TYR A 147 16.93 10.73 -18.43
CA TYR A 147 15.82 9.93 -18.97
C TYR A 147 15.86 9.73 -20.47
N THR A 148 17.02 9.91 -21.11
CA THR A 148 17.15 9.93 -22.58
C THR A 148 16.72 8.63 -23.28
N HIS A 149 16.41 7.56 -22.55
CA HIS A 149 16.04 6.27 -23.12
C HIS A 149 14.65 5.76 -22.75
N LEU A 150 13.83 6.53 -22.02
CA LEU A 150 12.42 6.18 -21.81
C LEU A 150 11.60 6.65 -23.02
N ARG A 151 11.88 6.13 -24.21
CA ARG A 151 10.92 6.20 -25.33
C ARG A 151 9.76 5.32 -24.94
N ALA A 152 8.60 5.94 -24.76
CA ALA A 152 7.33 5.29 -24.64
C ALA A 152 7.07 4.44 -25.89
N HIS A 153 7.41 3.17 -25.87
CA HIS A 153 6.77 2.21 -26.74
C HIS A 153 5.35 2.04 -26.22
N GLU A 154 4.43 2.80 -26.80
CA GLU A 154 2.97 2.60 -26.84
C GLU A 154 2.24 2.25 -25.53
N THR A 155 2.75 2.62 -24.39
CA THR A 155 2.02 2.54 -23.12
C THR A 155 2.01 3.90 -22.47
N SER A 156 0.82 4.38 -22.15
CA SER A 156 0.50 5.69 -21.58
C SER A 156 1.13 5.93 -20.20
N LEU A 157 2.45 5.99 -20.13
CA LEU A 157 3.16 6.50 -18.95
C LEU A 157 3.11 8.03 -19.03
N HIS A 158 2.21 8.64 -18.28
CA HIS A 158 1.93 10.08 -18.43
C HIS A 158 2.82 10.99 -17.60
N LEU A 159 3.56 10.45 -16.61
CA LEU A 159 4.36 11.28 -15.73
C LEU A 159 5.62 10.56 -15.23
N VAL A 160 6.77 11.25 -15.36
CA VAL A 160 8.03 10.85 -14.73
C VAL A 160 8.40 11.92 -13.71
N CYS A 161 8.51 11.54 -12.44
CA CYS A 161 8.88 12.41 -11.35
C CYS A 161 10.26 12.05 -10.81
N ARG A 162 11.11 13.06 -10.56
CA ARG A 162 12.39 12.87 -9.88
C ARG A 162 12.14 12.85 -8.37
N LEU A 163 12.67 11.85 -7.69
CA LEU A 163 12.68 11.73 -6.23
C LEU A 163 13.82 12.54 -5.60
#